data_2093e476c66b155169f17453b87d617c
#
_entry.id   2093e476c66b155169f17453b87d617c
#
_cell.length_a   1.000
_cell.length_b   1.000
_cell.length_c   1.000
_cell.angle_alpha   90.00
_cell.angle_beta   90.00
_cell.angle_gamma   90.00
#
_symmetry.space_group_name_H-M   'P 1'
#
loop_
_entity.id
_entity.type
_entity.pdbx_description
1 polymer ?
#
loop_
_entity_poly.entity_id
_entity_poly.type
_entity_poly.pdbx_seq_one_letter_code
_entity_poly.pdbx_strand_id
1 'polypeptide(L)'
;LSAASIVNIISLSAANLPIACGIAGCIVLTGTDLSAGRVVGLTACITASLMQSVTYATKMFPNLPVLPIPLVILIVLLVGGIVGWVNGFFVAKFQLHPFIVTLATQLIVYGLLLMYIMINGNNGQPLSGLDQHFNDVVKGSVISFNAGGARIAIPNYVWLAALIVVIMWFIWNKTTFGKNLFAVG
;
A
#
# COMPACT_ATOMS: atom_id res chain seq x y z
N LEU A 1 11.71 -2.82 -28.26
CA LEU A 1 11.66 -2.63 -26.80
C LEU A 1 13.02 -2.13 -26.32
N SER A 2 13.07 -0.90 -25.75
CA SER A 2 14.31 -0.42 -25.16
C SER A 2 14.47 -1.01 -23.75
N ALA A 3 15.73 -1.10 -23.26
CA ALA A 3 16.00 -1.55 -21.90
C ALA A 3 15.29 -0.68 -20.84
N ALA A 4 15.19 0.61 -21.10
CA ALA A 4 14.43 1.54 -20.26
C ALA A 4 12.94 1.22 -20.18
N SER A 5 12.32 0.82 -21.30
CA SER A 5 10.91 0.41 -21.33
C SER A 5 10.67 -0.86 -20.52
N ILE A 6 11.58 -1.83 -20.57
CA ILE A 6 11.49 -3.08 -19.79
C ILE A 6 11.57 -2.78 -18.29
N VAL A 7 12.54 -1.96 -17.88
CA VAL A 7 12.67 -1.57 -16.45
C VAL A 7 11.46 -0.80 -15.97
N ASN A 8 10.90 0.07 -16.80
CA ASN A 8 9.68 0.81 -16.46
C ASN A 8 8.47 -0.12 -16.26
N ILE A 9 8.29 -1.12 -17.14
CA ILE A 9 7.25 -2.14 -17.00
C ILE A 9 7.42 -2.93 -15.70
N ILE A 10 8.66 -3.39 -15.42
CA ILE A 10 8.97 -4.10 -14.16
C ILE A 10 8.65 -3.23 -12.96
N SER A 11 9.04 -1.96 -12.98
CA SER A 11 8.80 -1.02 -11.88
C SER A 11 7.30 -0.78 -11.64
N LEU A 12 6.52 -0.55 -12.69
CA LEU A 12 5.06 -0.40 -12.59
C LEU A 12 4.37 -1.67 -12.08
N SER A 13 4.82 -2.83 -12.55
CA SER A 13 4.31 -4.12 -12.08
C SER A 13 4.66 -4.36 -10.61
N ALA A 14 5.87 -4.05 -10.19
CA ALA A 14 6.34 -4.24 -8.82
C ALA A 14 5.51 -3.45 -7.80
N ALA A 15 5.04 -2.25 -8.15
CA ALA A 15 4.18 -1.45 -7.27
C ALA A 15 2.84 -2.14 -6.93
N ASN A 16 2.33 -2.98 -7.83
CA ASN A 16 1.06 -3.69 -7.66
C ASN A 16 1.21 -5.09 -7.05
N LEU A 17 2.41 -5.67 -7.01
CA LEU A 17 2.65 -7.02 -6.50
C LEU A 17 2.21 -7.22 -5.04
N PRO A 18 2.52 -6.33 -4.08
CA PRO A 18 2.07 -6.50 -2.69
C PRO A 18 0.56 -6.54 -2.56
N ILE A 19 -0.16 -5.71 -3.34
CA ILE A 19 -1.62 -5.66 -3.36
C ILE A 19 -2.17 -6.98 -3.90
N ALA A 20 -1.61 -7.46 -5.02
CA ALA A 20 -1.99 -8.73 -5.63
C ALA A 20 -1.77 -9.91 -4.67
N CYS A 21 -0.66 -9.93 -3.93
CA CYS A 21 -0.40 -10.96 -2.91
C CYS A 21 -1.45 -10.93 -1.79
N GLY A 22 -1.85 -9.74 -1.33
CA GLY A 22 -2.89 -9.60 -0.30
C GLY A 22 -4.25 -10.12 -0.78
N ILE A 23 -4.67 -9.74 -1.99
CA ILE A 23 -5.94 -10.16 -2.58
C ILE A 23 -5.95 -11.66 -2.90
N ALA A 24 -4.81 -12.23 -3.31
CA ALA A 24 -4.70 -13.66 -3.61
C ALA A 24 -5.08 -14.54 -2.41
N GLY A 25 -4.75 -14.12 -1.18
CA GLY A 25 -5.18 -14.82 0.04
C GLY A 25 -6.70 -14.87 0.21
N CYS A 26 -7.39 -13.78 -0.14
CA CYS A 26 -8.86 -13.74 -0.11
C CYS A 26 -9.46 -14.65 -1.20
N ILE A 27 -8.87 -14.68 -2.40
CA ILE A 27 -9.33 -15.52 -3.53
C ILE A 27 -9.20 -17.00 -3.17
N VAL A 28 -8.12 -17.40 -2.51
CA VAL A 28 -7.94 -18.80 -2.05
C VAL A 28 -9.06 -19.22 -1.10
N LEU A 29 -9.54 -18.31 -0.26
CA LEU A 29 -10.71 -18.54 0.63
C LEU A 29 -12.07 -18.37 -0.08
N THR A 30 -12.11 -18.43 -1.42
CA THR A 30 -13.32 -18.23 -2.23
C THR A 30 -14.01 -16.88 -1.99
N GLY A 31 -13.26 -15.90 -1.46
CA GLY A 31 -13.73 -14.54 -1.22
C GLY A 31 -13.18 -13.54 -2.22
N THR A 32 -13.87 -12.42 -2.37
CA THR A 32 -13.40 -11.27 -3.16
C THR A 32 -13.31 -10.05 -2.25
N ASP A 33 -12.16 -9.40 -2.21
CA ASP A 33 -11.98 -8.14 -1.47
C ASP A 33 -12.01 -6.94 -2.44
N LEU A 34 -13.13 -6.24 -2.45
CA LEU A 34 -13.31 -5.00 -3.23
C LEU A 34 -12.79 -3.76 -2.49
N SER A 35 -12.57 -3.85 -1.18
CA SER A 35 -12.15 -2.71 -0.37
C SER A 35 -10.67 -2.37 -0.53
N ALA A 36 -9.83 -3.31 -1.00
CA ALA A 36 -8.37 -3.19 -1.06
C ALA A 36 -7.90 -1.90 -1.75
N GLY A 37 -8.49 -1.53 -2.90
CA GLY A 37 -8.11 -0.31 -3.62
C GLY A 37 -8.35 0.98 -2.81
N ARG A 38 -9.45 1.04 -2.04
CA ARG A 38 -9.77 2.20 -1.20
C ARG A 38 -8.91 2.24 0.07
N VAL A 39 -8.59 1.09 0.62
CA VAL A 39 -7.65 0.98 1.75
C VAL A 39 -6.27 1.47 1.35
N VAL A 40 -5.79 1.08 0.16
CA VAL A 40 -4.52 1.60 -0.40
C VAL A 40 -4.58 3.12 -0.58
N GLY A 41 -5.69 3.65 -1.11
CA GLY A 41 -5.88 5.10 -1.23
C GLY A 41 -5.82 5.83 0.11
N LEU A 42 -6.53 5.32 1.13
CA LEU A 42 -6.53 5.89 2.48
C LEU A 42 -5.13 5.86 3.11
N THR A 43 -4.47 4.71 3.07
CA THR A 43 -3.12 4.55 3.63
C THR A 43 -2.08 5.39 2.89
N ALA A 44 -2.22 5.56 1.58
CA ALA A 44 -1.38 6.47 0.79
C ALA A 44 -1.57 7.93 1.20
N CYS A 45 -2.82 8.38 1.42
CA CYS A 45 -3.09 9.74 1.90
C CYS A 45 -2.54 9.96 3.33
N ILE A 46 -2.69 8.99 4.23
CA ILE A 46 -2.11 9.04 5.58
C ILE A 46 -0.58 9.15 5.47
N THR A 47 0.05 8.28 4.69
CA THR A 47 1.51 8.33 4.47
C THR A 47 1.93 9.69 3.93
N ALA A 48 1.26 10.17 2.88
CA ALA A 48 1.60 11.44 2.26
C ALA A 48 1.49 12.61 3.24
N SER A 49 0.42 12.69 4.04
CA SER A 49 0.22 13.77 5.00
C SER A 49 1.24 13.77 6.15
N LEU A 50 1.66 12.59 6.61
CA LEU A 50 2.65 12.44 7.69
C LEU A 50 4.09 12.65 7.22
N MET A 51 4.35 12.46 5.91
CA MET A 51 5.67 12.57 5.29
C MET A 51 5.88 13.86 4.52
N GLN A 52 4.99 14.87 4.67
CA GLN A 52 5.19 16.19 4.07
C GLN A 52 6.39 16.91 4.71
N SER A 53 7.21 17.55 3.87
CA SER A 53 8.35 18.36 4.31
C SER A 53 7.91 19.50 5.23
N VAL A 54 8.75 19.82 6.21
CA VAL A 54 8.49 20.94 7.16
C VAL A 54 8.43 22.28 6.44
N THR A 55 9.13 22.41 5.30
CA THR A 55 9.20 23.65 4.52
C THR A 55 8.06 23.80 3.52
N TYR A 56 7.17 22.80 3.43
CA TYR A 56 6.08 22.86 2.46
C TYR A 56 4.97 23.84 2.92
N ALA A 57 4.68 24.84 2.12
CA ALA A 57 3.82 25.97 2.49
C ALA A 57 2.37 25.56 2.85
N THR A 58 1.84 24.53 2.16
CA THR A 58 0.46 24.03 2.37
C THR A 58 0.46 22.67 3.05
N LYS A 59 1.31 22.49 4.07
CA LYS A 59 1.39 21.26 4.83
C LYS A 59 0.09 21.01 5.59
N MET A 60 -0.45 19.78 5.47
CA MET A 60 -1.71 19.41 6.09
C MET A 60 -1.66 19.45 7.64
N PHE A 61 -0.51 19.10 8.22
CA PHE A 61 -0.25 19.20 9.67
C PHE A 61 0.94 20.12 9.96
N PRO A 62 0.75 21.46 10.03
CA PRO A 62 1.85 22.41 10.10
C PRO A 62 2.80 22.17 11.31
N ASN A 63 2.26 21.78 12.45
CA ASN A 63 3.01 21.59 13.69
C ASN A 63 3.64 20.19 13.83
N LEU A 64 3.40 19.28 12.87
CA LEU A 64 3.93 17.91 12.96
C LEU A 64 5.32 17.86 12.31
N PRO A 65 6.38 17.40 13.01
CA PRO A 65 7.67 17.14 12.36
C PRO A 65 7.52 15.99 11.35
N VAL A 66 8.49 15.83 10.45
CA VAL A 66 8.56 14.64 9.59
C VAL A 66 8.78 13.42 10.48
N LEU A 67 7.83 12.48 10.45
CA LEU A 67 7.92 11.27 11.26
C LEU A 67 8.93 10.29 10.67
N PRO A 68 9.58 9.46 11.49
CA PRO A 68 10.46 8.41 10.99
C PRO A 68 9.67 7.40 10.15
N ILE A 69 10.23 7.02 8.99
CA ILE A 69 9.59 6.10 8.02
C ILE A 69 9.06 4.82 8.68
N PRO A 70 9.79 4.12 9.58
CA PRO A 70 9.30 2.92 10.24
C PRO A 70 8.01 3.14 11.05
N LEU A 71 7.89 4.30 11.70
CA LEU A 71 6.68 4.65 12.45
C LEU A 71 5.48 4.86 11.52
N VAL A 72 5.68 5.52 10.40
CA VAL A 72 4.62 5.71 9.39
C VAL A 72 4.19 4.38 8.80
N ILE A 73 5.15 3.49 8.49
CA ILE A 73 4.85 2.12 8.04
C ILE A 73 3.99 1.38 9.09
N LEU A 74 4.35 1.47 10.37
CA LEU A 74 3.58 0.85 11.44
C LEU A 74 2.15 1.39 11.50
N ILE A 75 1.96 2.71 11.40
CA ILE A 75 0.64 3.34 11.40
C ILE A 75 -0.22 2.83 10.24
N VAL A 76 0.31 2.81 9.03
CA VAL A 76 -0.48 2.36 7.87
C VAL A 76 -0.77 0.86 7.88
N LEU A 77 0.14 0.04 8.42
CA LEU A 77 -0.11 -1.38 8.66
C LEU A 77 -1.22 -1.60 9.68
N LEU A 78 -1.25 -0.81 10.76
CA LEU A 78 -2.32 -0.86 11.75
C LEU A 78 -3.67 -0.44 11.13
N VAL A 79 -3.72 0.64 10.37
CA VAL A 79 -4.94 1.09 9.71
C VAL A 79 -5.46 0.03 8.73
N GLY A 80 -4.60 -0.49 7.85
CA GLY A 80 -4.97 -1.56 6.93
C GLY A 80 -5.39 -2.85 7.65
N GLY A 81 -4.67 -3.21 8.71
CA GLY A 81 -4.94 -4.37 9.54
C GLY A 81 -6.30 -4.27 10.26
N ILE A 82 -6.66 -3.10 10.79
CA ILE A 82 -7.97 -2.86 11.42
C ILE A 82 -9.09 -3.04 10.39
N VAL A 83 -8.95 -2.46 9.20
CA VAL A 83 -9.97 -2.61 8.14
C VAL A 83 -10.11 -4.08 7.72
N GLY A 84 -8.99 -4.79 7.52
CA GLY A 84 -9.00 -6.21 7.21
C GLY A 84 -9.61 -7.07 8.32
N TRP A 85 -9.29 -6.73 9.58
CA TRP A 85 -9.87 -7.41 10.74
C TRP A 85 -11.38 -7.21 10.83
N VAL A 86 -11.86 -5.98 10.61
CA VAL A 86 -13.30 -5.67 10.56
C VAL A 86 -14.00 -6.49 9.48
N ASN A 87 -13.46 -6.51 8.26
CA ASN A 87 -14.01 -7.32 7.16
C ASN A 87 -14.07 -8.80 7.54
N GLY A 88 -12.96 -9.35 8.03
CA GLY A 88 -12.89 -10.76 8.45
C GLY A 88 -13.85 -11.10 9.59
N PHE A 89 -14.02 -10.18 10.55
CA PHE A 89 -14.97 -10.35 11.66
C PHE A 89 -16.41 -10.47 11.15
N PHE A 90 -16.85 -9.57 10.28
CA PHE A 90 -18.21 -9.61 9.76
C PHE A 90 -18.47 -10.84 8.88
N VAL A 91 -17.52 -11.21 8.05
CA VAL A 91 -17.62 -12.43 7.23
C VAL A 91 -17.70 -13.68 8.12
N ALA A 92 -16.80 -13.82 9.09
CA ALA A 92 -16.73 -15.02 9.92
C ALA A 92 -17.85 -15.11 10.96
N LYS A 93 -18.16 -14.02 11.66
CA LYS A 93 -19.13 -14.00 12.75
C LYS A 93 -20.56 -14.11 12.26
N PHE A 94 -20.90 -13.38 11.19
CA PHE A 94 -22.25 -13.29 10.67
C PHE A 94 -22.48 -14.13 9.41
N GLN A 95 -21.45 -14.84 8.97
CA GLN A 95 -21.47 -15.69 7.75
C GLN A 95 -21.96 -14.91 6.50
N LEU A 96 -21.59 -13.61 6.45
CA LEU A 96 -21.94 -12.76 5.33
C LEU A 96 -21.03 -13.07 4.14
N HIS A 97 -21.58 -12.90 2.94
CA HIS A 97 -20.78 -13.07 1.74
C HIS A 97 -19.66 -12.01 1.68
N PRO A 98 -18.39 -12.38 1.48
CA PRO A 98 -17.25 -11.43 1.47
C PRO A 98 -17.43 -10.25 0.54
N PHE A 99 -18.04 -10.45 -0.61
CA PHE A 99 -18.36 -9.41 -1.59
C PHE A 99 -19.20 -8.28 -0.98
N ILE A 100 -20.26 -8.60 -0.23
CA ILE A 100 -21.17 -7.59 0.36
C ILE A 100 -20.44 -6.79 1.44
N VAL A 101 -19.69 -7.47 2.31
CA VAL A 101 -18.95 -6.83 3.39
C VAL A 101 -17.88 -5.88 2.83
N THR A 102 -17.06 -6.35 1.88
CA THR A 102 -15.97 -5.54 1.32
C THR A 102 -16.47 -4.41 0.43
N LEU A 103 -17.64 -4.55 -0.23
CA LEU A 103 -18.27 -3.47 -0.95
C LEU A 103 -18.76 -2.37 -0.01
N ALA A 104 -19.40 -2.73 1.11
CA ALA A 104 -19.80 -1.77 2.13
C ALA A 104 -18.57 -1.05 2.73
N THR A 105 -17.53 -1.80 3.08
CA THR A 105 -16.27 -1.24 3.59
C THR A 105 -15.60 -0.32 2.57
N GLN A 106 -15.63 -0.65 1.29
CA GLN A 106 -15.11 0.21 0.22
C GLN A 106 -15.76 1.60 0.25
N LEU A 107 -17.08 1.67 0.42
CA LEU A 107 -17.83 2.94 0.49
C LEU A 107 -17.50 3.71 1.77
N ILE A 108 -17.45 3.01 2.92
CA ILE A 108 -17.09 3.62 4.21
C ILE A 108 -15.66 4.19 4.15
N VAL A 109 -14.69 3.42 3.70
CA VAL A 109 -13.28 3.85 3.58
C VAL A 109 -13.15 5.01 2.60
N TYR A 110 -13.94 5.02 1.51
CA TYR A 110 -13.98 6.16 0.60
C TYR A 110 -14.49 7.43 1.26
N GLY A 111 -15.57 7.33 2.04
CA GLY A 111 -16.10 8.45 2.82
C GLY A 111 -15.08 8.96 3.83
N LEU A 112 -14.40 8.05 4.56
CA LEU A 112 -13.33 8.41 5.50
C LEU A 112 -12.15 9.08 4.80
N LEU A 113 -11.77 8.61 3.61
CA LEU A 113 -10.73 9.23 2.80
C LEU A 113 -11.10 10.68 2.43
N LEU A 114 -12.32 10.91 1.95
CA LEU A 114 -12.78 12.25 1.59
C LEU A 114 -12.82 13.18 2.81
N MET A 115 -13.29 12.70 3.95
CA MET A 115 -13.25 13.46 5.21
C MET A 115 -11.80 13.77 5.62
N TYR A 116 -10.92 12.80 5.50
CA TYR A 116 -9.51 12.94 5.87
C TYR A 116 -8.81 14.04 5.06
N ILE A 117 -8.97 14.06 3.73
CA ILE A 117 -8.32 15.07 2.89
C ILE A 117 -8.90 16.48 3.03
N MET A 118 -10.02 16.65 3.73
CA MET A 118 -10.60 17.95 4.06
C MET A 118 -10.11 18.54 5.39
N ILE A 119 -9.39 17.75 6.20
CA ILE A 119 -8.87 18.20 7.49
C ILE A 119 -7.86 19.34 7.33
N ASN A 120 -7.81 20.22 8.33
CA ASN A 120 -6.85 21.32 8.45
C ASN A 120 -6.78 22.28 7.23
N GLY A 121 -7.91 22.47 6.56
CA GLY A 121 -8.00 23.42 5.46
C GLY A 121 -7.38 22.95 4.15
N ASN A 122 -7.04 21.66 4.04
CA ASN A 122 -6.52 21.12 2.78
C ASN A 122 -7.58 21.12 1.65
N ASN A 123 -8.88 21.21 1.98
CA ASN A 123 -9.99 21.39 1.05
C ASN A 123 -10.01 20.39 -0.13
N GLY A 124 -9.58 19.14 0.12
CA GLY A 124 -9.53 18.11 -0.91
C GLY A 124 -8.39 18.25 -1.92
N GLN A 125 -7.43 19.13 -1.67
CA GLN A 125 -6.27 19.29 -2.55
C GLN A 125 -5.36 18.06 -2.53
N PRO A 126 -4.68 17.75 -3.65
CA PRO A 126 -3.71 16.66 -3.70
C PRO A 126 -2.58 16.86 -2.67
N LEU A 127 -2.26 15.80 -1.93
CA LEU A 127 -1.15 15.85 -0.98
C LEU A 127 0.18 15.74 -1.73
N SER A 128 0.96 16.80 -1.66
CA SER A 128 2.27 16.93 -2.31
C SER A 128 3.31 17.48 -1.34
N GLY A 129 4.53 17.72 -1.79
CA GLY A 129 5.60 18.25 -0.94
C GLY A 129 6.17 17.18 0.02
N LEU A 130 6.26 15.93 -0.42
CA LEU A 130 6.87 14.86 0.38
C LEU A 130 8.33 15.16 0.69
N ASP A 131 8.76 14.75 1.89
CA ASP A 131 10.13 14.89 2.34
C ASP A 131 11.13 14.22 1.39
N GLN A 132 12.29 14.85 1.19
CA GLN A 132 13.32 14.39 0.27
C GLN A 132 13.85 13.02 0.70
N HIS A 133 14.08 12.82 2.00
CA HIS A 133 14.58 11.56 2.52
C HIS A 133 13.61 10.39 2.21
N PHE A 134 12.31 10.61 2.35
CA PHE A 134 11.30 9.62 1.98
C PHE A 134 11.35 9.30 0.48
N ASN A 135 11.45 10.33 -0.37
CA ASN A 135 11.56 10.14 -1.81
C ASN A 135 12.83 9.35 -2.17
N ASP A 136 13.96 9.64 -1.53
CA ASP A 136 15.21 8.96 -1.77
C ASP A 136 15.17 7.50 -1.33
N VAL A 137 14.52 7.20 -0.21
CA VAL A 137 14.35 5.82 0.27
C VAL A 137 13.42 5.02 -0.66
N VAL A 138 12.33 5.60 -1.12
CA VAL A 138 11.31 4.87 -1.92
C VAL A 138 11.67 4.86 -3.41
N LYS A 139 11.99 6.02 -3.98
CA LYS A 139 12.27 6.19 -5.43
C LYS A 139 13.75 6.18 -5.77
N GLY A 140 14.63 6.30 -4.77
CA GLY A 140 16.06 6.16 -4.98
C GLY A 140 16.39 4.82 -5.63
N SER A 141 17.59 4.68 -6.18
CA SER A 141 18.04 3.46 -6.82
C SER A 141 19.36 3.00 -6.24
N VAL A 142 19.41 1.78 -5.72
CA VAL A 142 20.66 1.12 -5.31
C VAL A 142 21.41 0.62 -6.54
N ILE A 143 20.70 0.15 -7.54
CA ILE A 143 21.29 -0.37 -8.78
C ILE A 143 20.92 0.54 -9.93
N SER A 144 21.96 1.10 -10.57
CA SER A 144 21.81 1.84 -11.83
C SER A 144 22.88 1.38 -12.82
N PHE A 145 22.52 1.23 -14.06
CA PHE A 145 23.42 0.85 -15.15
C PHE A 145 23.15 1.70 -16.39
N ASN A 146 24.18 1.86 -17.20
CA ASN A 146 24.06 2.58 -18.46
C ASN A 146 23.81 1.58 -19.60
N ALA A 147 22.69 1.71 -20.27
CA ALA A 147 22.37 0.93 -21.47
C ALA A 147 21.86 1.83 -22.59
N GLY A 148 22.48 1.74 -23.75
CA GLY A 148 22.05 2.50 -24.92
C GLY A 148 22.13 4.02 -24.78
N GLY A 149 23.08 4.53 -23.98
CA GLY A 149 23.27 5.97 -23.76
C GLY A 149 22.32 6.62 -22.72
N ALA A 150 21.42 5.82 -22.14
CA ALA A 150 20.54 6.26 -21.05
C ALA A 150 20.94 5.60 -19.71
N ARG A 151 20.91 6.37 -18.62
CA ARG A 151 21.05 5.85 -17.27
C ARG A 151 19.74 5.18 -16.85
N ILE A 152 19.76 3.89 -16.65
CA ILE A 152 18.61 3.10 -16.19
C ILE A 152 18.82 2.81 -14.71
N ALA A 153 17.83 3.19 -13.89
CA ALA A 153 17.86 3.01 -12.46
C ALA A 153 16.66 2.17 -12.02
N ILE A 154 16.90 1.15 -11.19
CA ILE A 154 15.83 0.33 -10.62
C ILE A 154 15.44 0.95 -9.29
N PRO A 155 14.18 1.43 -9.12
CA PRO A 155 13.75 2.06 -7.88
C PRO A 155 13.76 1.08 -6.70
N ASN A 156 14.01 1.61 -5.50
CA ASN A 156 14.11 0.80 -4.27
C ASN A 156 12.83 0.04 -3.93
N TYR A 157 11.66 0.59 -4.27
CA TYR A 157 10.39 -0.10 -4.02
C TYR A 157 10.24 -1.41 -4.80
N VAL A 158 10.99 -1.63 -5.88
CA VAL A 158 11.00 -2.91 -6.61
C VAL A 158 11.59 -4.02 -5.74
N TRP A 159 12.68 -3.71 -5.02
CA TRP A 159 13.30 -4.65 -4.08
C TRP A 159 12.42 -4.92 -2.88
N LEU A 160 11.75 -3.89 -2.38
CA LEU A 160 10.77 -4.04 -1.30
C LEU A 160 9.60 -4.95 -1.74
N ALA A 161 9.08 -4.74 -2.95
CA ALA A 161 8.03 -5.60 -3.50
C ALA A 161 8.50 -7.06 -3.64
N ALA A 162 9.72 -7.29 -4.15
CA ALA A 162 10.30 -8.63 -4.25
C ALA A 162 10.43 -9.29 -2.86
N LEU A 163 10.87 -8.54 -1.86
CA LEU A 163 10.95 -9.02 -0.48
C LEU A 163 9.58 -9.44 0.06
N ILE A 164 8.54 -8.62 -0.16
CA ILE A 164 7.16 -8.92 0.26
C ILE A 164 6.67 -10.20 -0.42
N VAL A 165 6.91 -10.37 -1.72
CA VAL A 165 6.54 -11.60 -2.45
C VAL A 165 7.21 -12.83 -1.86
N VAL A 166 8.49 -12.75 -1.53
CA VAL A 166 9.25 -13.87 -0.90
C VAL A 166 8.67 -14.19 0.49
N ILE A 167 8.37 -13.17 1.30
CA ILE A 167 7.73 -13.36 2.62
C ILE A 167 6.37 -14.04 2.47
N MET A 168 5.53 -13.56 1.55
CA MET A 168 4.21 -14.14 1.30
C MET A 168 4.30 -15.57 0.77
N TRP A 169 5.24 -15.83 -0.15
CA TRP A 169 5.51 -17.20 -0.61
C TRP A 169 5.90 -18.12 0.55
N PHE A 170 6.77 -17.65 1.46
CA PHE A 170 7.16 -18.41 2.65
C PHE A 170 5.97 -18.69 3.56
N ILE A 171 5.16 -17.66 3.87
CA ILE A 171 3.98 -17.79 4.72
C ILE A 171 3.01 -18.82 4.14
N TRP A 172 2.72 -18.76 2.86
CA TRP A 172 1.74 -19.66 2.23
C TRP A 172 2.24 -21.10 2.10
N ASN A 173 3.52 -21.29 1.75
CA ASN A 173 4.02 -22.63 1.44
C ASN A 173 4.72 -23.32 2.62
N LYS A 174 5.22 -22.57 3.60
CA LYS A 174 6.07 -23.11 4.66
C LYS A 174 5.46 -23.03 6.06
N THR A 175 4.32 -22.33 6.23
CA THR A 175 3.69 -22.22 7.56
C THR A 175 2.41 -23.03 7.66
N THR A 176 2.01 -23.33 8.91
CA THR A 176 0.72 -23.97 9.20
C THR A 176 -0.46 -23.09 8.82
N PHE A 177 -0.29 -21.75 8.88
CA PHE A 177 -1.29 -20.79 8.45
C PHE A 177 -1.62 -20.95 6.96
N GLY A 178 -0.60 -21.01 6.09
CA GLY A 178 -0.82 -21.24 4.67
C GLY A 178 -1.48 -22.57 4.37
N LYS A 179 -1.04 -23.66 5.03
CA LYS A 179 -1.67 -24.97 4.86
C LYS A 179 -3.15 -24.97 5.24
N ASN A 180 -3.49 -24.32 6.35
CA ASN A 180 -4.88 -24.19 6.80
C ASN A 180 -5.70 -23.34 5.83
N LEU A 181 -5.11 -22.26 5.28
CA LEU A 181 -5.76 -21.42 4.29
C LEU A 181 -6.20 -22.22 3.05
N PHE A 182 -5.29 -23.05 2.51
CA PHE A 182 -5.58 -23.92 1.37
C PHE A 182 -6.50 -25.11 1.71
N ALA A 183 -6.57 -25.54 2.97
CA ALA A 183 -7.44 -26.62 3.38
C ALA A 183 -8.91 -26.18 3.56
N VAL A 184 -9.14 -24.90 3.84
CA VAL A 184 -10.48 -24.31 4.02
C VAL A 184 -11.04 -23.76 2.71
N GLY A 185 -10.20 -23.24 1.82
CA GLY A 185 -10.58 -22.74 0.49
C GLY A 185 -10.52 -23.82 -0.55
#